data_c37d609b14a6e7e67239784eda389159
#
_entry.id   c37d609b14a6e7e67239784eda389159
#
_cell.length_a   1.000
_cell.length_b   1.000
_cell.length_c   1.000
_cell.angle_alpha   90.00
_cell.angle_beta   90.00
_cell.angle_gamma   90.00
#
_symmetry.space_group_name_H-M   'P 1'
#
loop_
_entity.id
_entity.type
_entity.pdbx_description
1 polymer ?
#
loop_
_entity_poly.entity_id
_entity_poly.type
_entity_poly.pdbx_seq_one_letter_code
_entity_poly.pdbx_strand_id
1 'polypeptide(L)'
;LLFSCTVIPNRGAWLEYETDSNDVFYVRVDRTRKVPITVLIRALGYGTNAEIIDLFGEEPKILASLTKDTSESYQEGLLELYKKIRPGEPLAVESAESLITGMFFDPKRYDLAKVGRYKFNKKLHLKNRVCGQVLAEDVVDASTGEIIAEADTKIDHDLAVKLQDSGVPFIWVKGEERNIKVLSNRMVDLSKYVDFDLHEMGIKESVYYPVLEKLLGEYTDAEELKEVDRKSTRLNSSHH
;
A
#
# COMPACT_ATOMS: atom_id res chain seq x y z
N LEU A 1 -12.20 19.07 -9.41
CA LEU A 1 -12.94 18.04 -8.72
C LEU A 1 -12.31 17.81 -7.34
N LEU A 2 -13.13 17.83 -6.27
CA LEU A 2 -12.66 17.58 -4.90
C LEU A 2 -12.91 16.12 -4.53
N PHE A 3 -11.91 15.51 -3.91
CA PHE A 3 -11.96 14.13 -3.44
C PHE A 3 -11.83 14.07 -1.92
N SER A 4 -12.54 13.14 -1.30
CA SER A 4 -12.39 12.83 0.11
C SER A 4 -12.56 11.34 0.36
N CYS A 5 -11.87 10.83 1.37
CA CYS A 5 -11.97 9.45 1.81
C CYS A 5 -11.63 9.37 3.30
N THR A 6 -12.28 8.47 4.02
CA THR A 6 -11.97 8.21 5.42
C THR A 6 -11.68 6.73 5.62
N VAL A 7 -10.55 6.42 6.24
CA VAL A 7 -10.20 5.08 6.71
C VAL A 7 -10.60 4.96 8.16
N ILE A 8 -11.55 4.07 8.44
CA ILE A 8 -12.07 3.83 9.78
C ILE A 8 -11.66 2.41 10.20
N PRO A 9 -10.64 2.26 11.06
CA PRO A 9 -10.28 0.96 11.60
C PRO A 9 -11.35 0.44 12.58
N ASN A 10 -11.33 -0.86 12.85
CA ASN A 10 -12.11 -1.45 13.93
C ASN A 10 -11.63 -0.94 15.31
N ARG A 11 -10.30 -0.75 15.43
CA ARG A 11 -9.64 -0.15 16.59
C ARG A 11 -8.50 0.73 16.08
N GLY A 12 -8.40 1.96 16.60
CA GLY A 12 -7.30 2.87 16.32
C GLY A 12 -7.74 4.20 15.73
N ALA A 13 -6.77 5.00 15.34
CA ALA A 13 -6.96 6.34 14.79
C ALA A 13 -7.60 6.33 13.40
N TRP A 14 -8.52 7.24 13.17
CA TRP A 14 -9.08 7.49 11.84
C TRP A 14 -8.07 8.25 10.98
N LEU A 15 -8.08 7.95 9.68
CA LEU A 15 -7.36 8.72 8.66
C LEU A 15 -8.39 9.34 7.72
N GLU A 16 -8.44 10.65 7.70
CA GLU A 16 -9.35 11.42 6.83
C GLU A 16 -8.49 12.10 5.76
N TYR A 17 -8.77 11.79 4.51
CA TYR A 17 -8.09 12.33 3.34
C TYR A 17 -9.00 13.30 2.62
N GLU A 18 -8.46 14.45 2.21
CA GLU A 18 -9.18 15.44 1.41
C GLU A 18 -8.25 16.15 0.43
N THR A 19 -8.78 16.55 -0.73
CA THR A 19 -8.11 17.47 -1.63
C THR A 19 -8.78 18.85 -1.55
N ASP A 20 -8.02 19.91 -1.72
CA ASP A 20 -8.54 21.28 -1.76
C ASP A 20 -8.62 21.83 -3.21
N SER A 21 -9.07 23.07 -3.34
CA SER A 21 -9.18 23.77 -4.63
C SER A 21 -7.82 24.07 -5.29
N ASN A 22 -6.72 23.97 -4.57
CA ASN A 22 -5.36 24.17 -5.07
C ASN A 22 -4.68 22.83 -5.42
N ASP A 23 -5.45 21.77 -5.53
CA ASP A 23 -4.97 20.39 -5.79
C ASP A 23 -4.04 19.83 -4.69
N VAL A 24 -3.98 20.45 -3.53
CA VAL A 24 -3.22 19.94 -2.40
C VAL A 24 -3.98 18.79 -1.74
N PHE A 25 -3.28 17.68 -1.53
CA PHE A 25 -3.82 16.51 -0.87
C PHE A 25 -3.44 16.54 0.62
N TYR A 26 -4.45 16.57 1.49
CA TYR A 26 -4.29 16.64 2.95
C TYR A 26 -4.72 15.36 3.63
N VAL A 27 -4.17 15.14 4.81
CA VAL A 27 -4.59 14.10 5.75
C VAL A 27 -4.81 14.67 7.15
N ARG A 28 -5.84 14.17 7.84
CA ARG A 28 -6.04 14.34 9.28
C ARG A 28 -5.84 13.00 9.97
N VAL A 29 -5.07 13.00 11.02
CA VAL A 29 -4.88 11.83 11.87
C VAL A 29 -5.66 12.06 13.15
N ASP A 30 -6.65 11.21 13.40
CA ASP A 30 -7.45 11.20 14.65
C ASP A 30 -7.98 12.58 15.06
N ARG A 31 -8.73 13.25 14.19
CA ARG A 31 -9.37 14.57 14.44
C ARG A 31 -8.40 15.73 14.66
N THR A 32 -7.13 15.57 14.36
CA THR A 32 -6.15 16.66 14.46
C THR A 32 -6.26 17.65 13.30
N ARG A 33 -5.46 18.69 13.31
CA ARG A 33 -5.35 19.61 12.18
C ARG A 33 -4.74 18.90 10.97
N LYS A 34 -5.26 19.19 9.78
CA LYS A 34 -4.76 18.62 8.53
C LYS A 34 -3.32 19.01 8.24
N VAL A 35 -2.59 18.10 7.66
CA VAL A 35 -1.24 18.29 7.11
C VAL A 35 -1.21 17.83 5.66
N PRO A 36 -0.28 18.32 4.83
CA PRO A 36 -0.06 17.73 3.51
C PRO A 36 0.18 16.23 3.61
N ILE A 37 -0.36 15.45 2.68
CA ILE A 37 -0.21 13.98 2.69
C ILE A 37 1.25 13.54 2.69
N THR A 38 2.13 14.33 2.09
CA THR A 38 3.56 14.08 2.02
C THR A 38 4.23 14.02 3.38
N VAL A 39 3.76 14.79 4.36
CA VAL A 39 4.23 14.70 5.76
C VAL A 39 3.98 13.31 6.33
N LEU A 40 2.80 12.75 6.14
CA LEU A 40 2.49 11.38 6.56
C LEU A 40 3.34 10.36 5.81
N ILE A 41 3.49 10.51 4.49
CA ILE A 41 4.30 9.60 3.66
C ILE A 41 5.75 9.58 4.13
N ARG A 42 6.33 10.75 4.46
CA ARG A 42 7.68 10.83 5.04
C ARG A 42 7.76 10.13 6.40
N ALA A 43 6.79 10.36 7.26
CA ALA A 43 6.72 9.72 8.57
C ALA A 43 6.55 8.20 8.51
N LEU A 44 6.07 7.67 7.38
CA LEU A 44 5.96 6.23 7.12
C LEU A 44 7.20 5.62 6.47
N GLY A 45 8.24 6.40 6.16
CA GLY A 45 9.54 5.91 5.72
C GLY A 45 10.04 6.42 4.36
N TYR A 46 9.21 7.13 3.57
CA TYR A 46 9.62 7.74 2.29
C TYR A 46 10.06 9.19 2.55
N GLY A 47 11.31 9.36 3.00
CA GLY A 47 11.80 10.62 3.57
C GLY A 47 12.00 11.74 2.56
N THR A 48 12.47 11.46 1.35
CA THR A 48 12.84 12.45 0.34
C THR A 48 11.75 12.70 -0.69
N ASN A 49 11.78 13.87 -1.34
CA ASN A 49 10.88 14.18 -2.44
C ASN A 49 11.04 13.18 -3.60
N ALA A 50 12.27 12.77 -3.88
CA ALA A 50 12.57 11.81 -4.94
C ALA A 50 11.90 10.45 -4.67
N GLU A 51 11.97 9.93 -3.44
CA GLU A 51 11.30 8.68 -3.06
C GLU A 51 9.77 8.77 -3.19
N ILE A 52 9.18 9.91 -2.81
CA ILE A 52 7.74 10.14 -2.94
C ILE A 52 7.32 10.19 -4.41
N ILE A 53 8.07 10.89 -5.25
CA ILE A 53 7.82 10.98 -6.70
C ILE A 53 8.04 9.62 -7.37
N ASP A 54 9.06 8.87 -6.97
CA ASP A 54 9.29 7.52 -7.48
C ASP A 54 8.12 6.58 -7.12
N LEU A 55 7.60 6.68 -5.88
CA LEU A 55 6.49 5.86 -5.43
C LEU A 55 5.19 6.13 -6.21
N PHE A 56 4.79 7.39 -6.36
CA PHE A 56 3.47 7.77 -6.91
C PHE A 56 3.51 8.20 -8.38
N GLY A 57 4.69 8.40 -8.94
CA GLY A 57 4.86 9.12 -10.19
C GLY A 57 4.67 10.64 -10.00
N GLU A 58 4.80 11.40 -11.09
CA GLU A 58 4.60 12.85 -11.11
C GLU A 58 3.10 13.20 -11.09
N GLU A 59 2.42 12.82 -10.03
CA GLU A 59 1.00 13.13 -9.83
C GLU A 59 0.82 14.60 -9.43
N PRO A 60 0.03 15.44 -10.16
CA PRO A 60 -0.13 16.85 -9.85
C PRO A 60 -0.52 17.14 -8.41
N LYS A 61 -1.38 16.33 -7.80
CA LYS A 61 -1.80 16.51 -6.40
C LYS A 61 -0.69 16.20 -5.40
N ILE A 62 0.19 15.26 -5.72
CA ILE A 62 1.40 14.98 -4.93
C ILE A 62 2.40 16.12 -5.07
N LEU A 63 2.65 16.61 -6.29
CA LEU A 63 3.56 17.74 -6.52
C LEU A 63 3.07 19.02 -5.82
N ALA A 64 1.77 19.32 -5.89
CA ALA A 64 1.17 20.43 -5.16
C ALA A 64 1.28 20.26 -3.64
N SER A 65 1.17 19.03 -3.14
CA SER A 65 1.33 18.71 -1.72
C SER A 65 2.78 18.88 -1.27
N LEU A 66 3.76 18.50 -2.08
CA LEU A 66 5.19 18.71 -1.82
C LEU A 66 5.53 20.20 -1.68
N THR A 67 4.91 21.09 -2.48
CA THR A 67 5.13 22.54 -2.35
C THR A 67 4.55 23.16 -1.07
N LYS A 68 3.57 22.49 -0.45
CA LYS A 68 2.99 22.90 0.84
C LYS A 68 3.66 22.27 2.04
N ASP A 69 4.38 21.19 1.83
CA ASP A 69 5.12 20.48 2.86
C ASP A 69 6.41 21.23 3.18
N THR A 70 6.60 21.58 4.43
CA THR A 70 7.81 22.25 4.92
C THR A 70 8.88 21.27 5.40
N SER A 71 8.55 19.98 5.49
CA SER A 71 9.49 18.93 5.86
C SER A 71 10.25 18.40 4.64
N GLU A 72 11.51 18.03 4.81
CA GLU A 72 12.38 17.55 3.73
C GLU A 72 12.96 16.16 4.02
N SER A 73 12.74 15.63 5.22
CA SER A 73 13.28 14.35 5.67
C SER A 73 12.28 13.52 6.46
N TYR A 74 12.62 12.25 6.68
CA TYR A 74 11.87 11.34 7.55
C TYR A 74 11.67 11.90 8.96
N GLN A 75 12.75 12.40 9.57
CA GLN A 75 12.72 12.95 10.94
C GLN A 75 11.84 14.19 11.02
N GLU A 76 11.94 15.09 10.04
CA GLU A 76 11.10 16.29 9.99
C GLU A 76 9.63 15.94 9.76
N GLY A 77 9.33 14.99 8.89
CA GLY A 77 7.97 14.47 8.69
C GLY A 77 7.38 13.89 9.97
N LEU A 78 8.15 13.09 10.72
CA LEU A 78 7.75 12.58 12.03
C LEU A 78 7.43 13.70 13.01
N LEU A 79 8.30 14.69 13.12
CA LEU A 79 8.14 15.80 14.06
C LEU A 79 6.97 16.71 13.69
N GLU A 80 6.75 17.00 12.40
CA GLU A 80 5.61 17.78 11.95
C GLU A 80 4.28 17.07 12.23
N LEU A 81 4.21 15.76 12.01
CA LEU A 81 3.04 14.96 12.35
C LEU A 81 2.82 14.91 13.87
N TYR A 82 3.89 14.71 14.64
CA TYR A 82 3.87 14.70 16.10
C TYR A 82 3.32 15.99 16.69
N LYS A 83 3.75 17.16 16.21
CA LYS A 83 3.22 18.48 16.61
C LYS A 83 1.72 18.60 16.47
N LYS A 84 1.13 17.92 15.47
CA LYS A 84 -0.32 17.95 15.25
C LYS A 84 -1.06 17.01 16.18
N ILE A 85 -0.47 15.85 16.48
CA ILE A 85 -1.09 14.82 17.34
C ILE A 85 -0.93 15.18 18.81
N ARG A 86 0.25 15.74 19.20
CA ARG A 86 0.63 16.10 20.56
C ARG A 86 1.09 17.55 20.65
N PRO A 87 0.20 18.54 20.49
CA PRO A 87 0.57 19.93 20.54
C PRO A 87 1.08 20.31 21.94
N GLY A 88 2.22 21.04 21.99
CA GLY A 88 2.81 21.52 23.24
C GLY A 88 3.77 20.56 23.94
N GLU A 89 3.93 19.33 23.45
CA GLU A 89 4.94 18.40 23.97
C GLU A 89 6.33 18.68 23.37
N PRO A 90 7.43 18.38 24.11
CA PRO A 90 8.78 18.50 23.58
C PRO A 90 8.98 17.60 22.35
N LEU A 91 9.68 18.14 21.34
CA LEU A 91 9.92 17.44 20.10
C LEU A 91 11.15 16.53 20.23
N ALA A 92 10.93 15.23 20.15
CA ALA A 92 11.97 14.21 20.08
C ALA A 92 11.62 13.20 19.01
N VAL A 93 12.58 12.84 18.15
CA VAL A 93 12.39 11.91 17.03
C VAL A 93 11.96 10.54 17.55
N GLU A 94 12.61 10.02 18.59
CA GLU A 94 12.30 8.71 19.18
C GLU A 94 10.87 8.65 19.72
N SER A 95 10.40 9.74 20.35
CA SER A 95 9.04 9.83 20.88
C SER A 95 8.01 9.89 19.74
N ALA A 96 8.32 10.63 18.67
CA ALA A 96 7.48 10.71 17.49
C ALA A 96 7.39 9.36 16.75
N GLU A 97 8.51 8.69 16.55
CA GLU A 97 8.59 7.37 15.94
C GLU A 97 7.82 6.32 16.73
N SER A 98 8.03 6.29 18.06
CA SER A 98 7.31 5.39 18.96
C SER A 98 5.79 5.64 18.93
N LEU A 99 5.36 6.90 18.88
CA LEU A 99 3.94 7.26 18.81
C LEU A 99 3.33 6.78 17.48
N ILE A 100 3.95 7.12 16.36
CA ILE A 100 3.45 6.78 15.02
C ILE A 100 3.43 5.26 14.81
N THR A 101 4.53 4.58 15.18
CA THR A 101 4.61 3.12 15.11
C THR A 101 3.55 2.45 15.98
N GLY A 102 3.36 2.91 17.21
CA GLY A 102 2.32 2.39 18.10
C GLY A 102 0.90 2.68 17.61
N MET A 103 0.70 3.80 16.92
CA MET A 103 -0.62 4.21 16.44
C MET A 103 -1.10 3.39 15.24
N PHE A 104 -0.20 2.99 14.31
CA PHE A 104 -0.56 2.35 13.04
C PHE A 104 -0.05 0.91 12.89
N PHE A 105 1.02 0.52 13.59
CA PHE A 105 1.69 -0.77 13.39
C PHE A 105 1.67 -1.68 14.63
N ASP A 106 1.17 -1.20 15.76
CA ASP A 106 0.95 -2.06 16.94
C ASP A 106 -0.44 -2.74 16.84
N PRO A 107 -0.50 -4.08 16.68
CA PRO A 107 -1.76 -4.80 16.54
C PRO A 107 -2.67 -4.71 17.77
N LYS A 108 -2.14 -4.32 18.93
CA LYS A 108 -2.92 -4.07 20.14
C LYS A 108 -3.65 -2.72 20.09
N ARG A 109 -3.14 -1.77 19.32
CA ARG A 109 -3.66 -0.41 19.22
C ARG A 109 -4.40 -0.13 17.92
N TYR A 110 -4.01 -0.79 16.82
CA TYR A 110 -4.60 -0.62 15.50
C TYR A 110 -5.01 -1.96 14.91
N ASP A 111 -6.26 -2.08 14.52
CA ASP A 111 -6.79 -3.29 13.88
C ASP A 111 -7.93 -2.93 12.92
N LEU A 112 -7.85 -3.42 11.70
CA LEU A 112 -8.91 -3.30 10.70
C LEU A 112 -9.97 -4.39 10.84
N ALA A 113 -9.72 -5.40 11.66
CA ALA A 113 -10.45 -6.66 11.72
C ALA A 113 -10.51 -7.42 10.38
N LYS A 114 -10.95 -8.66 10.40
CA LYS A 114 -11.00 -9.53 9.21
C LYS A 114 -11.84 -8.94 8.06
N VAL A 115 -13.01 -8.42 8.41
CA VAL A 115 -13.93 -7.82 7.41
C VAL A 115 -13.36 -6.53 6.82
N GLY A 116 -12.72 -5.69 7.62
CA GLY A 116 -12.07 -4.47 7.16
C GLY A 116 -10.91 -4.78 6.19
N ARG A 117 -10.04 -5.73 6.55
CA ARG A 117 -8.95 -6.19 5.67
C ARG A 117 -9.47 -6.74 4.35
N TYR A 118 -10.49 -7.58 4.38
CA TYR A 118 -11.10 -8.09 3.16
C TYR A 118 -11.62 -6.95 2.25
N LYS A 119 -12.33 -5.97 2.83
CA LYS A 119 -12.83 -4.81 2.08
C LYS A 119 -11.70 -3.97 1.48
N PHE A 120 -10.62 -3.73 2.23
CA PHE A 120 -9.44 -3.02 1.74
C PHE A 120 -8.78 -3.77 0.60
N ASN A 121 -8.47 -5.04 0.79
CA ASN A 121 -7.86 -5.86 -0.25
C ASN A 121 -8.70 -5.84 -1.53
N LYS A 122 -10.02 -6.04 -1.42
CA LYS A 122 -10.93 -6.00 -2.57
C LYS A 122 -10.92 -4.65 -3.29
N LYS A 123 -10.90 -3.53 -2.56
CA LYS A 123 -10.86 -2.18 -3.15
C LYS A 123 -9.50 -1.85 -3.77
N LEU A 124 -8.40 -2.32 -3.17
CA LEU A 124 -7.04 -2.04 -3.60
C LEU A 124 -6.48 -3.07 -4.59
N HIS A 125 -7.22 -4.13 -4.91
CA HIS A 125 -6.81 -5.07 -5.94
C HIS A 125 -6.52 -4.35 -7.25
N LEU A 126 -5.35 -4.60 -7.82
CA LEU A 126 -4.91 -4.03 -9.10
C LEU A 126 -5.93 -4.32 -10.21
N LYS A 127 -6.38 -5.57 -10.30
CA LYS A 127 -7.35 -6.03 -11.31
C LYS A 127 -8.63 -5.20 -11.38
N ASN A 128 -9.13 -4.71 -10.24
CA ASN A 128 -10.37 -3.92 -10.20
C ASN A 128 -10.17 -2.47 -10.68
N ARG A 129 -8.92 -2.00 -10.71
CA ARG A 129 -8.59 -0.62 -11.06
C ARG A 129 -8.05 -0.47 -12.48
N VAL A 130 -7.52 -1.53 -13.05
CA VAL A 130 -6.86 -1.48 -14.37
C VAL A 130 -7.65 -2.14 -15.49
N CYS A 131 -8.66 -2.95 -15.18
CA CYS A 131 -9.49 -3.59 -16.18
C CYS A 131 -10.16 -2.54 -17.10
N GLY A 132 -10.02 -2.73 -18.41
CA GLY A 132 -10.49 -1.78 -19.42
C GLY A 132 -9.51 -0.68 -19.81
N GLN A 133 -8.43 -0.51 -19.06
CA GLN A 133 -7.34 0.44 -19.36
C GLN A 133 -6.38 -0.15 -20.43
N VAL A 134 -5.48 0.71 -20.92
CA VAL A 134 -4.43 0.32 -21.88
C VAL A 134 -3.08 0.45 -21.21
N LEU A 135 -2.22 -0.56 -21.32
CA LEU A 135 -0.84 -0.50 -20.80
C LEU A 135 -0.03 0.58 -21.51
N ALA A 136 0.72 1.37 -20.75
CA ALA A 136 1.65 2.35 -21.28
C ALA A 136 3.04 1.78 -21.49
N GLU A 137 3.42 0.76 -20.76
CA GLU A 137 4.71 0.09 -20.77
C GLU A 137 4.57 -1.42 -20.68
N ASP A 138 5.60 -2.16 -21.08
CA ASP A 138 5.66 -3.61 -20.88
C ASP A 138 5.64 -3.95 -19.40
N VAL A 139 4.89 -4.99 -19.05
CA VAL A 139 4.89 -5.52 -17.69
C VAL A 139 5.73 -6.79 -17.67
N VAL A 140 6.78 -6.77 -16.87
CA VAL A 140 7.75 -7.85 -16.75
C VAL A 140 7.61 -8.52 -15.38
N ASP A 141 7.62 -9.84 -15.37
CA ASP A 141 7.73 -10.61 -14.12
C ASP A 141 9.13 -10.42 -13.52
N ALA A 142 9.18 -9.88 -12.30
CA ALA A 142 10.44 -9.59 -11.64
C ALA A 142 11.25 -10.86 -11.27
N SER A 143 10.60 -12.01 -11.14
CA SER A 143 11.24 -13.27 -10.77
C SER A 143 11.82 -14.03 -11.96
N THR A 144 11.12 -13.98 -13.11
CA THR A 144 11.51 -14.75 -14.32
C THR A 144 12.13 -13.89 -15.41
N GLY A 145 11.87 -12.57 -15.39
CA GLY A 145 12.27 -11.65 -16.47
C GLY A 145 11.39 -11.77 -17.73
N GLU A 146 10.35 -12.59 -17.71
CA GLU A 146 9.44 -12.75 -18.83
C GLU A 146 8.44 -11.59 -18.94
N ILE A 147 8.09 -11.21 -20.16
CA ILE A 147 7.07 -10.22 -20.43
C ILE A 147 5.69 -10.84 -20.18
N ILE A 148 4.97 -10.34 -19.19
CA ILE A 148 3.59 -10.76 -18.87
C ILE A 148 2.61 -10.17 -19.89
N ALA A 149 2.80 -8.90 -20.25
CA ALA A 149 2.01 -8.18 -21.23
C ALA A 149 2.82 -7.03 -21.85
N GLU A 150 2.63 -6.80 -23.14
CA GLU A 150 3.33 -5.74 -23.89
C GLU A 150 2.59 -4.39 -23.74
N ALA A 151 3.32 -3.31 -23.95
CA ALA A 151 2.76 -1.96 -24.07
C ALA A 151 1.65 -1.93 -25.14
N ASP A 152 0.77 -0.97 -25.04
CA ASP A 152 -0.40 -0.79 -25.92
C ASP A 152 -1.46 -1.90 -25.85
N THR A 153 -1.28 -2.91 -25.01
CA THR A 153 -2.28 -3.96 -24.79
C THR A 153 -3.44 -3.42 -23.95
N LYS A 154 -4.67 -3.63 -24.43
CA LYS A 154 -5.87 -3.38 -23.63
C LYS A 154 -6.04 -4.47 -22.59
N ILE A 155 -6.17 -4.06 -21.35
CA ILE A 155 -6.31 -4.99 -20.21
C ILE A 155 -7.75 -5.47 -20.14
N ASP A 156 -8.00 -6.70 -20.53
CA ASP A 156 -9.26 -7.41 -20.29
C ASP A 156 -9.30 -7.99 -18.87
N HIS A 157 -10.38 -8.72 -18.55
CA HIS A 157 -10.55 -9.30 -17.22
C HIS A 157 -9.48 -10.35 -16.90
N ASP A 158 -9.15 -11.21 -17.84
CA ASP A 158 -8.22 -12.32 -17.63
C ASP A 158 -6.80 -11.82 -17.48
N LEU A 159 -6.40 -10.85 -18.29
CA LEU A 159 -5.10 -10.18 -18.13
C LEU A 159 -5.02 -9.40 -16.82
N ALA A 160 -6.10 -8.73 -16.40
CA ALA A 160 -6.14 -8.02 -15.12
C ALA A 160 -5.93 -8.96 -13.94
N VAL A 161 -6.53 -10.16 -13.96
CA VAL A 161 -6.30 -11.20 -12.96
C VAL A 161 -4.85 -11.70 -13.00
N LYS A 162 -4.32 -11.97 -14.20
CA LYS A 162 -2.92 -12.40 -14.38
C LYS A 162 -1.94 -11.37 -13.82
N LEU A 163 -2.16 -10.08 -14.09
CA LEU A 163 -1.35 -8.98 -13.54
C LEU A 163 -1.46 -8.87 -12.02
N GLN A 164 -2.65 -9.07 -11.44
CA GLN A 164 -2.82 -9.12 -9.98
C GLN A 164 -2.02 -10.26 -9.37
N ASP A 165 -2.14 -11.47 -9.94
CA ASP A 165 -1.54 -12.68 -9.39
C ASP A 165 -0.04 -12.82 -9.69
N SER A 166 0.52 -11.98 -10.56
CA SER A 166 1.98 -11.91 -10.77
C SER A 166 2.74 -11.21 -9.65
N GLY A 167 2.04 -10.52 -8.75
CA GLY A 167 2.66 -9.82 -7.62
C GLY A 167 3.47 -8.57 -7.99
N VAL A 168 3.32 -8.04 -9.23
CA VAL A 168 4.01 -6.81 -9.65
C VAL A 168 3.68 -5.64 -8.73
N PRO A 169 4.64 -4.77 -8.41
CA PRO A 169 4.44 -3.67 -7.47
C PRO A 169 3.58 -2.54 -8.05
N PHE A 170 3.66 -2.30 -9.33
CA PHE A 170 2.89 -1.29 -10.05
C PHE A 170 2.85 -1.60 -11.55
N ILE A 171 1.96 -0.92 -12.24
CA ILE A 171 1.93 -0.87 -13.72
C ILE A 171 1.68 0.56 -14.18
N TRP A 172 2.08 0.87 -15.42
CA TRP A 172 1.75 2.13 -16.07
C TRP A 172 0.60 1.93 -17.04
N VAL A 173 -0.42 2.76 -16.94
CA VAL A 173 -1.56 2.78 -17.86
C VAL A 173 -1.63 4.13 -18.59
N LYS A 174 -2.16 4.12 -19.80
CA LYS A 174 -2.39 5.33 -20.58
C LYS A 174 -3.56 6.12 -20.00
N GLY A 175 -3.32 7.35 -19.61
CA GLY A 175 -4.35 8.33 -19.30
C GLY A 175 -4.62 9.25 -20.49
N GLU A 176 -5.55 10.18 -20.34
CA GLU A 176 -5.91 11.14 -21.39
C GLU A 176 -4.78 12.14 -21.68
N GLU A 177 -4.15 12.68 -20.66
CA GLU A 177 -3.10 13.70 -20.79
C GLU A 177 -1.69 13.14 -20.51
N ARG A 178 -1.59 12.06 -19.74
CA ARG A 178 -0.32 11.47 -19.29
C ARG A 178 -0.50 10.01 -18.89
N ASN A 179 0.62 9.28 -18.81
CA ASN A 179 0.63 7.96 -18.23
C ASN A 179 0.42 8.01 -16.72
N ILE A 180 -0.31 7.05 -16.18
CA ILE A 180 -0.68 6.98 -14.77
C ILE A 180 -0.03 5.74 -14.16
N LYS A 181 0.73 5.93 -13.09
CA LYS A 181 1.28 4.85 -12.27
C LYS A 181 0.19 4.28 -11.36
N VAL A 182 -0.14 3.02 -11.52
CA VAL A 182 -1.13 2.32 -10.68
C VAL A 182 -0.41 1.36 -9.76
N LEU A 183 -0.42 1.66 -8.47
CA LEU A 183 0.20 0.81 -7.43
C LEU A 183 -0.65 -0.45 -7.19
N SER A 184 0.01 -1.59 -7.06
CA SER A 184 -0.61 -2.85 -6.65
C SER A 184 -0.61 -2.97 -5.12
N ASN A 185 -1.62 -3.62 -4.56
CA ASN A 185 -1.58 -4.05 -3.17
C ASN A 185 -0.75 -5.34 -2.98
N ARG A 186 -0.24 -5.92 -4.06
CA ARG A 186 0.57 -7.14 -4.11
C ARG A 186 -0.05 -8.35 -3.38
N MET A 187 -1.37 -8.36 -3.26
CA MET A 187 -2.10 -9.51 -2.71
C MET A 187 -2.43 -10.48 -3.85
N VAL A 188 -1.88 -11.68 -3.78
CA VAL A 188 -1.99 -12.70 -4.83
C VAL A 188 -2.80 -13.92 -4.36
N ASP A 189 -3.33 -14.67 -5.31
CA ASP A 189 -3.97 -15.96 -5.03
C ASP A 189 -2.90 -17.03 -4.81
N LEU A 190 -2.84 -17.56 -3.59
CA LEU A 190 -1.85 -18.57 -3.20
C LEU A 190 -1.94 -19.84 -4.06
N SER A 191 -3.13 -20.18 -4.56
CA SER A 191 -3.33 -21.37 -5.41
C SER A 191 -2.53 -21.36 -6.71
N LYS A 192 -2.00 -20.20 -7.11
CA LYS A 192 -1.15 -20.06 -8.30
C LYS A 192 0.32 -20.40 -8.06
N TYR A 193 0.71 -20.54 -6.79
CA TYR A 193 2.11 -20.69 -6.36
C TYR A 193 2.40 -22.00 -5.65
N VAL A 194 1.36 -22.73 -5.23
CA VAL A 194 1.51 -23.98 -4.48
C VAL A 194 0.62 -25.08 -5.06
N ASP A 195 1.09 -26.32 -4.97
CA ASP A 195 0.41 -27.49 -5.55
C ASP A 195 -0.45 -28.29 -4.54
N PHE A 196 -0.53 -27.82 -3.29
CA PHE A 196 -1.33 -28.48 -2.25
C PHE A 196 -2.72 -27.84 -2.07
N ASP A 197 -3.66 -28.62 -1.53
CA ASP A 197 -5.03 -28.16 -1.34
C ASP A 197 -5.15 -27.14 -0.20
N LEU A 198 -5.41 -25.88 -0.57
CA LEU A 198 -5.60 -24.76 0.36
C LEU A 198 -6.90 -24.89 1.14
N HIS A 199 -7.90 -25.58 0.60
CA HIS A 199 -9.19 -25.72 1.24
C HIS A 199 -9.11 -26.61 2.49
N GLU A 200 -8.31 -27.67 2.45
CA GLU A 200 -8.03 -28.52 3.61
C GLU A 200 -7.32 -27.75 4.73
N MET A 201 -6.51 -26.74 4.37
CA MET A 201 -5.81 -25.88 5.33
C MET A 201 -6.68 -24.71 5.84
N GLY A 202 -7.87 -24.55 5.30
CA GLY A 202 -8.77 -23.44 5.65
C GLY A 202 -8.30 -22.06 5.18
N ILE A 203 -7.35 -21.99 4.22
CA ILE A 203 -6.83 -20.76 3.64
C ILE A 203 -7.78 -20.34 2.50
N LYS A 204 -8.39 -19.18 2.64
CA LYS A 204 -9.37 -18.62 1.69
C LYS A 204 -9.02 -17.18 1.27
N GLU A 205 -7.97 -16.62 1.83
CA GLU A 205 -7.60 -15.22 1.64
C GLU A 205 -6.38 -15.11 0.74
N SER A 206 -6.29 -14.00 0.00
CA SER A 206 -5.08 -13.66 -0.74
C SER A 206 -3.91 -13.43 0.21
N VAL A 207 -2.70 -13.72 -0.24
CA VAL A 207 -1.46 -13.57 0.51
C VAL A 207 -0.61 -12.43 -0.04
N TYR A 208 0.23 -11.86 0.80
CA TYR A 208 1.12 -10.78 0.39
C TYR A 208 2.36 -11.33 -0.33
N TYR A 209 2.48 -11.03 -1.62
CA TYR A 209 3.49 -11.61 -2.51
C TYR A 209 4.94 -11.49 -2.01
N PRO A 210 5.43 -10.33 -1.50
CA PRO A 210 6.81 -10.24 -1.03
C PRO A 210 7.16 -11.21 0.10
N VAL A 211 6.20 -11.52 0.97
CA VAL A 211 6.38 -12.52 2.04
C VAL A 211 6.34 -13.94 1.45
N LEU A 212 5.41 -14.17 0.54
CA LEU A 212 5.31 -15.46 -0.17
C LEU A 212 6.59 -15.77 -0.96
N GLU A 213 7.11 -14.81 -1.73
CA GLU A 213 8.33 -14.96 -2.51
C GLU A 213 9.53 -15.33 -1.63
N LYS A 214 9.66 -14.66 -0.49
CA LYS A 214 10.70 -14.98 0.50
C LYS A 214 10.55 -16.41 1.04
N LEU A 215 9.34 -16.80 1.42
CA LEU A 215 9.06 -18.14 1.94
C LEU A 215 9.31 -19.23 0.89
N LEU A 216 8.90 -19.01 -0.36
CA LEU A 216 9.17 -19.94 -1.46
C LEU A 216 10.68 -20.08 -1.77
N GLY A 217 11.47 -19.04 -1.52
CA GLY A 217 12.92 -19.09 -1.64
C GLY A 217 13.63 -19.79 -0.47
N GLU A 218 13.05 -19.75 0.72
CA GLU A 218 13.63 -20.36 1.94
C GLU A 218 13.21 -21.82 2.12
N TYR A 219 12.00 -22.19 1.71
CA TYR A 219 11.42 -23.53 1.92
C TYR A 219 11.14 -24.20 0.59
N THR A 220 11.86 -25.29 0.32
CA THR A 220 11.69 -26.11 -0.90
C THR A 220 10.77 -27.31 -0.69
N ASP A 221 10.43 -27.64 0.57
CA ASP A 221 9.55 -28.75 0.91
C ASP A 221 8.11 -28.25 1.17
N ALA A 222 7.14 -28.88 0.48
CA ALA A 222 5.72 -28.56 0.60
C ALA A 222 5.16 -28.75 2.03
N GLU A 223 5.70 -29.70 2.80
CA GLU A 223 5.27 -29.96 4.19
C GLU A 223 5.75 -28.86 5.14
N GLU A 224 6.98 -28.37 4.97
CA GLU A 224 7.51 -27.24 5.75
C GLU A 224 6.78 -25.94 5.42
N LEU A 225 6.47 -25.70 4.13
CA LEU A 225 5.68 -24.56 3.68
C LEU A 225 4.28 -24.56 4.30
N LYS A 226 3.62 -25.71 4.38
CA LYS A 226 2.30 -25.87 5.02
C LYS A 226 2.33 -25.45 6.50
N GLU A 227 3.38 -25.81 7.24
CA GLU A 227 3.50 -25.45 8.66
C GLU A 227 3.79 -23.96 8.87
N VAL A 228 4.66 -23.38 8.04
CA VAL A 228 5.03 -21.96 8.12
C VAL A 228 3.85 -21.08 7.71
N ASP A 229 3.16 -21.43 6.64
CA ASP A 229 2.01 -20.66 6.17
C ASP A 229 0.84 -20.70 7.18
N ARG A 230 0.61 -21.84 7.83
CA ARG A 230 -0.34 -21.95 8.94
C ARG A 230 0.01 -21.06 10.13
N LYS A 231 1.30 -20.81 10.39
CA LYS A 231 1.81 -19.90 11.42
C LYS A 231 1.76 -18.43 10.92
N SER A 232 2.16 -18.17 9.67
CA SER A 232 2.22 -16.82 9.10
C SER A 232 0.84 -16.27 8.75
N THR A 233 -0.11 -17.08 8.34
CA THR A 233 -1.50 -16.66 8.14
C THR A 233 -2.15 -16.24 9.46
N ARG A 234 -1.78 -16.87 10.57
CA ARG A 234 -2.14 -16.40 11.91
C ARG A 234 -1.40 -15.12 12.32
N LEU A 235 -0.14 -14.93 11.89
CA LEU A 235 0.67 -13.74 12.13
C LEU A 235 0.28 -12.58 11.21
N ASN A 236 0.04 -12.83 9.92
CA ASN A 236 -0.46 -11.81 8.97
C ASN A 236 -1.89 -11.35 9.28
N SER A 237 -2.65 -12.12 10.04
CA SER A 237 -3.91 -11.64 10.60
C SER A 237 -3.71 -10.57 11.68
N SER A 238 -2.48 -10.33 12.15
CA SER A 238 -2.14 -9.35 13.18
C SER A 238 -1.15 -8.25 12.74
N HIS A 239 -0.55 -8.31 11.54
CA HIS A 239 0.57 -7.44 11.16
C HIS A 239 0.42 -6.64 9.87
N HIS A 240 -0.80 -6.51 9.30
CA HIS A 240 -1.03 -5.60 8.15
C HIS A 240 -2.27 -4.75 8.32
#